data_f484129e284d6a88d0691b7baf03d7c6
#
_entry.id   f484129e284d6a88d0691b7baf03d7c6
#
_cell.length_a   1.000
_cell.length_b   1.000
_cell.length_c   1.000
_cell.angle_alpha   90.00
_cell.angle_beta   90.00
_cell.angle_gamma   90.00
#
_symmetry.space_group_name_H-M   'P 1'
#
loop_
_entity.id
_entity.type
_entity.pdbx_description
1 polymer ?
#
loop_
_entity_poly.entity_id
_entity_poly.type
_entity_poly.pdbx_seq_one_letter_code
_entity_poly.pdbx_strand_id
1 'polypeptide(L)'
;MTKKKAVRKHIKLTSHPGGDGATPIPIHWGASDPGERGPVVGTLTDSAKRNVIGTHSGSYAVYRALAVAAGVLDPQHTADLTNTSPWHSFGPHPQWFDAEKIVSIDPFGAVVNDVFRDYYKDGYDIRPSIAVTKAHLNMPELHTAIEEGRLKPDGDLLRDNGECCVTKISFEPVWYLPGVAQRFEVEESKLRHILFEQTGGMFPELVTRVDLNVFLPPIGGMTAYLFGDPGMVHQPETKLTVRVHDECNGSDVFGSDICTCRPYLVHGIEECVRGAQAGGSGVIVYFRKEGRALGEVTKFLVYNARKRQKGGDRAEEYFARTECIAGVQDMRFQRLMPDALHWLGITRIDRFVSMSSMKYDAIVRYGIEIKERVRIPDELVPEDAKVEIDAKLAAGYYTEGEVPDSEELSKAKGRKFKA
;
A
#
# COMPACT_ATOMS: atom_id res chain seq x y z
N MET A 1 48.11 -46.32 15.27
CA MET A 1 46.70 -45.96 15.36
C MET A 1 46.50 -44.55 14.74
N THR A 2 46.08 -44.48 13.49
CA THR A 2 45.89 -43.23 12.75
C THR A 2 44.52 -42.68 13.11
N LYS A 3 44.49 -41.53 13.79
CA LYS A 3 43.22 -40.78 14.09
C LYS A 3 42.57 -40.38 12.77
N LYS A 4 41.44 -40.99 12.39
CA LYS A 4 40.58 -40.51 11.32
C LYS A 4 40.10 -39.07 11.68
N LYS A 5 40.54 -38.08 10.91
CA LYS A 5 39.98 -36.72 10.96
C LYS A 5 38.49 -36.81 10.66
N ALA A 6 37.65 -36.40 11.61
CA ALA A 6 36.24 -36.28 11.39
C ALA A 6 36.00 -35.23 10.28
N VAL A 7 35.46 -35.67 9.16
CA VAL A 7 35.02 -34.76 8.08
C VAL A 7 33.86 -33.93 8.61
N ARG A 8 34.11 -32.67 8.89
CA ARG A 8 33.04 -31.72 9.23
C ARG A 8 32.15 -31.58 8.00
N LYS A 9 30.93 -32.09 8.08
CA LYS A 9 29.91 -31.84 7.07
C LYS A 9 29.44 -30.41 7.23
N HIS A 10 29.67 -29.57 6.23
CA HIS A 10 29.12 -28.25 6.16
C HIS A 10 27.79 -28.32 5.37
N ILE A 11 26.73 -27.74 5.91
CA ILE A 11 25.51 -27.52 5.17
C ILE A 11 25.67 -26.15 4.51
N LYS A 12 25.75 -26.12 3.18
CA LYS A 12 25.69 -24.88 2.40
C LYS A 12 24.23 -24.49 2.26
N LEU A 13 23.80 -23.45 2.95
CA LEU A 13 22.47 -22.85 2.73
C LEU A 13 22.60 -21.95 1.50
N THR A 14 21.85 -22.25 0.45
CA THR A 14 21.71 -21.37 -0.71
C THR A 14 20.23 -21.07 -0.90
N SER A 15 19.90 -19.83 -1.19
CA SER A 15 18.55 -19.40 -1.54
C SER A 15 18.13 -19.87 -2.95
N HIS A 16 19.10 -20.31 -3.74
CA HIS A 16 18.91 -20.84 -5.08
C HIS A 16 19.55 -22.22 -5.18
N PRO A 17 18.83 -23.29 -4.77
CA PRO A 17 19.32 -24.65 -4.90
C PRO A 17 19.63 -24.94 -6.39
N GLY A 18 20.87 -25.29 -6.70
CA GLY A 18 21.31 -25.54 -8.07
C GLY A 18 21.89 -24.33 -8.83
N GLY A 19 21.98 -23.17 -8.20
CA GLY A 19 22.49 -21.94 -8.82
C GLY A 19 24.01 -21.76 -8.83
N ASP A 20 24.80 -22.81 -8.77
CA ASP A 20 26.24 -22.70 -8.93
C ASP A 20 26.56 -22.34 -10.38
N GLY A 21 26.66 -21.05 -10.68
CA GLY A 21 27.10 -20.49 -11.96
C GLY A 21 26.08 -19.76 -12.81
N ALA A 22 24.80 -19.76 -12.48
CA ALA A 22 23.83 -18.94 -13.20
C ALA A 22 23.94 -17.47 -12.76
N THR A 23 24.29 -16.59 -13.67
CA THR A 23 24.20 -15.13 -13.46
C THR A 23 22.73 -14.74 -13.66
N PRO A 24 22.06 -14.18 -12.65
CA PRO A 24 20.69 -13.72 -12.82
C PRO A 24 20.61 -12.65 -13.89
N ILE A 25 19.48 -12.57 -14.60
CA ILE A 25 19.22 -11.45 -15.50
C ILE A 25 19.27 -10.16 -14.66
N PRO A 26 20.09 -9.17 -15.04
CA PRO A 26 20.19 -7.93 -14.30
C PRO A 26 18.87 -7.14 -14.37
N ILE A 27 18.56 -6.41 -13.32
CA ILE A 27 17.44 -5.47 -13.28
C ILE A 27 18.04 -4.07 -13.23
N HIS A 28 17.86 -3.30 -14.29
CA HIS A 28 18.31 -1.91 -14.39
C HIS A 28 17.14 -0.98 -14.08
N TRP A 29 16.89 -0.74 -12.81
CA TRP A 29 15.78 0.08 -12.35
C TRP A 29 15.88 1.50 -12.87
N GLY A 30 14.81 2.01 -13.48
CA GLY A 30 14.79 3.32 -14.12
C GLY A 30 15.19 3.33 -15.60
N ALA A 31 15.60 2.20 -16.20
CA ALA A 31 15.80 2.14 -17.64
C ALA A 31 14.49 2.40 -18.39
N SER A 32 14.57 3.17 -19.48
CA SER A 32 13.39 3.52 -20.30
C SER A 32 13.00 2.43 -21.29
N ASP A 33 13.96 1.60 -21.69
CA ASP A 33 13.69 0.42 -22.50
C ASP A 33 13.36 -0.79 -21.60
N PRO A 34 12.20 -1.43 -21.78
CA PRO A 34 11.81 -2.60 -20.96
C PRO A 34 12.80 -3.77 -21.05
N GLY A 35 13.41 -4.00 -22.22
CA GLY A 35 14.40 -5.06 -22.41
C GLY A 35 15.69 -4.78 -21.62
N GLU A 36 16.14 -3.52 -21.59
CA GLU A 36 17.26 -3.10 -20.76
C GLU A 36 16.93 -3.15 -19.26
N ARG A 37 15.69 -2.82 -18.89
CA ARG A 37 15.24 -2.89 -17.50
C ARG A 37 15.29 -4.32 -16.97
N GLY A 38 14.95 -5.30 -17.81
CA GLY A 38 14.88 -6.71 -17.45
C GLY A 38 13.62 -7.07 -16.64
N PRO A 39 13.17 -8.36 -16.68
CA PRO A 39 11.98 -8.81 -15.95
C PRO A 39 12.27 -9.01 -14.45
N VAL A 40 11.23 -8.86 -13.63
CA VAL A 40 11.23 -9.32 -12.21
C VAL A 40 10.83 -10.78 -12.19
N VAL A 41 11.76 -11.68 -11.84
CA VAL A 41 11.57 -13.12 -11.80
C VAL A 41 11.65 -13.61 -10.36
N GLY A 42 10.53 -13.61 -9.67
CA GLY A 42 10.40 -13.98 -8.25
C GLY A 42 9.61 -15.28 -8.02
N THR A 43 9.38 -16.05 -9.08
CA THR A 43 8.69 -17.35 -8.98
C THR A 43 9.62 -18.45 -8.51
N LEU A 44 9.04 -19.54 -7.96
CA LEU A 44 9.76 -20.75 -7.55
C LEU A 44 9.75 -21.86 -8.60
N THR A 45 9.14 -21.66 -9.76
CA THR A 45 9.04 -22.67 -10.83
C THR A 45 10.43 -23.10 -11.33
N ASP A 46 11.34 -22.15 -11.52
CA ASP A 46 12.75 -22.40 -11.80
C ASP A 46 13.62 -21.47 -10.93
N SER A 47 14.11 -21.99 -9.84
CA SER A 47 14.90 -21.22 -8.88
C SER A 47 16.22 -20.69 -9.45
N ALA A 48 16.77 -21.33 -10.50
CA ALA A 48 18.00 -20.89 -11.15
C ALA A 48 17.81 -19.58 -11.95
N LYS A 49 16.55 -19.27 -12.34
CA LYS A 49 16.21 -18.08 -13.11
C LYS A 49 15.77 -16.89 -12.25
N ARG A 50 15.64 -17.09 -10.94
CA ARG A 50 15.26 -15.98 -10.02
C ARG A 50 16.32 -14.90 -9.96
N ASN A 51 15.90 -13.66 -10.04
CA ASN A 51 16.77 -12.49 -9.98
C ASN A 51 16.38 -11.48 -8.87
N VAL A 52 15.48 -11.88 -7.96
CA VAL A 52 15.03 -11.05 -6.84
C VAL A 52 15.08 -11.81 -5.52
N ILE A 53 15.11 -11.09 -4.42
CA ILE A 53 14.99 -11.61 -3.05
C ILE A 53 13.50 -11.77 -2.72
N GLY A 54 13.12 -12.88 -2.08
CA GLY A 54 11.73 -13.15 -1.73
C GLY A 54 10.92 -13.79 -2.87
N THR A 55 9.61 -13.83 -2.76
CA THR A 55 8.69 -14.43 -3.75
C THR A 55 7.48 -13.54 -4.01
N HIS A 56 6.87 -13.67 -5.19
CA HIS A 56 5.57 -13.05 -5.46
C HIS A 56 4.50 -13.47 -4.45
N SER A 57 3.41 -12.69 -4.38
CA SER A 57 2.23 -12.90 -3.54
C SER A 57 2.38 -12.46 -2.08
N GLY A 58 3.47 -11.79 -1.70
CA GLY A 58 3.65 -11.23 -0.36
C GLY A 58 3.43 -12.26 0.75
N SER A 59 2.58 -11.94 1.73
CA SER A 59 2.22 -12.85 2.83
C SER A 59 1.47 -14.11 2.39
N TYR A 60 0.84 -14.11 1.20
CA TYR A 60 0.16 -15.28 0.63
C TYR A 60 1.12 -16.36 0.14
N ALA A 61 2.43 -16.08 0.03
CA ALA A 61 3.44 -17.09 -0.28
C ALA A 61 3.42 -18.28 0.69
N VAL A 62 3.06 -18.05 1.97
CA VAL A 62 2.90 -19.11 2.97
C VAL A 62 1.72 -20.02 2.64
N TYR A 63 0.59 -19.48 2.17
CA TYR A 63 -0.56 -20.27 1.73
C TYR A 63 -0.22 -21.11 0.49
N ARG A 64 0.54 -20.53 -0.46
CA ARG A 64 1.08 -21.29 -1.58
C ARG A 64 1.95 -22.47 -1.11
N ALA A 65 2.84 -22.23 -0.16
CA ALA A 65 3.68 -23.29 0.41
C ALA A 65 2.85 -24.39 1.06
N LEU A 66 1.80 -24.06 1.80
CA LEU A 66 0.86 -25.02 2.38
C LEU A 66 0.12 -25.82 1.30
N ALA A 67 -0.32 -25.18 0.23
CA ALA A 67 -0.99 -25.85 -0.89
C ALA A 67 -0.07 -26.84 -1.60
N VAL A 68 1.21 -26.50 -1.79
CA VAL A 68 2.23 -27.40 -2.33
C VAL A 68 2.47 -28.55 -1.38
N ALA A 69 2.66 -28.30 -0.09
CA ALA A 69 2.91 -29.34 0.92
C ALA A 69 1.72 -30.30 1.07
N ALA A 70 0.49 -29.82 0.89
CA ALA A 70 -0.73 -30.63 0.90
C ALA A 70 -1.00 -31.38 -0.43
N GLY A 71 -0.16 -31.22 -1.45
CA GLY A 71 -0.34 -31.83 -2.77
C GLY A 71 -1.51 -31.26 -3.57
N VAL A 72 -2.01 -30.07 -3.21
CA VAL A 72 -3.12 -29.39 -3.91
C VAL A 72 -2.61 -28.57 -5.07
N LEU A 73 -1.40 -28.03 -4.97
CA LEU A 73 -0.77 -27.20 -5.99
C LEU A 73 0.53 -27.89 -6.47
N ASP A 74 0.65 -28.08 -7.78
CA ASP A 74 1.91 -28.49 -8.39
C ASP A 74 2.93 -27.35 -8.28
N PRO A 75 4.10 -27.58 -7.66
CA PRO A 75 5.15 -26.57 -7.54
C PRO A 75 5.69 -26.09 -8.91
N GLN A 76 5.55 -26.90 -9.95
CA GLN A 76 5.97 -26.60 -11.33
C GLN A 76 4.86 -25.90 -12.14
N HIS A 77 3.70 -25.64 -11.54
CA HIS A 77 2.61 -24.97 -12.23
C HIS A 77 3.03 -23.58 -12.73
N THR A 78 2.89 -23.37 -14.02
CA THR A 78 3.05 -22.06 -14.68
C THR A 78 1.67 -21.45 -14.93
N ALA A 79 1.50 -20.17 -14.60
CA ALA A 79 0.24 -19.48 -14.77
C ALA A 79 -0.12 -19.38 -16.27
N ASP A 80 -1.36 -19.74 -16.64
CA ASP A 80 -1.94 -19.37 -17.92
C ASP A 80 -2.47 -17.93 -17.81
N LEU A 81 -1.79 -17.02 -18.49
CA LEU A 81 -2.13 -15.59 -18.51
C LEU A 81 -2.97 -15.20 -19.74
N THR A 82 -3.58 -16.16 -20.43
CA THR A 82 -4.51 -15.89 -21.54
C THR A 82 -5.72 -15.10 -21.02
N ASN A 83 -6.09 -14.02 -21.73
CA ASN A 83 -7.21 -13.13 -21.39
C ASN A 83 -7.09 -12.44 -20.01
N THR A 84 -5.88 -12.26 -19.51
CA THR A 84 -5.62 -11.55 -18.24
C THR A 84 -5.08 -10.13 -18.45
N SER A 85 -5.05 -9.65 -19.67
CA SER A 85 -4.58 -8.31 -20.02
C SER A 85 -5.29 -7.25 -19.18
N PRO A 86 -4.59 -6.15 -18.84
CA PRO A 86 -5.18 -5.04 -18.10
C PRO A 86 -6.44 -4.50 -18.75
N TRP A 87 -7.49 -4.26 -17.97
CA TRP A 87 -8.74 -3.68 -18.47
C TRP A 87 -8.58 -2.27 -19.05
N HIS A 88 -7.56 -1.55 -18.62
CA HIS A 88 -7.13 -0.27 -19.16
C HIS A 88 -5.59 -0.22 -19.13
N SER A 89 -4.99 0.25 -20.21
CA SER A 89 -3.54 0.40 -20.32
C SER A 89 -3.10 1.73 -19.72
N PHE A 90 -2.15 1.68 -18.79
CA PHE A 90 -1.50 2.85 -18.23
C PHE A 90 -0.09 2.98 -18.78
N GLY A 91 0.39 4.19 -18.89
CA GLY A 91 1.75 4.52 -19.25
C GLY A 91 2.20 4.09 -20.65
N PRO A 92 3.50 4.02 -20.87
CA PRO A 92 4.52 4.41 -19.91
C PRO A 92 4.50 5.91 -19.61
N HIS A 93 4.66 6.26 -18.33
CA HIS A 93 4.80 7.64 -17.89
C HIS A 93 6.28 7.98 -17.61
N PRO A 94 6.74 9.24 -17.72
CA PRO A 94 8.13 9.61 -17.42
C PRO A 94 8.60 9.17 -16.02
N GLN A 95 7.69 9.12 -15.05
CA GLN A 95 7.96 8.68 -13.67
C GLN A 95 8.39 7.21 -13.59
N TRP A 96 8.02 6.36 -14.57
CA TRP A 96 8.40 4.94 -14.60
C TRP A 96 9.90 4.74 -14.86
N PHE A 97 10.51 5.74 -15.51
CA PHE A 97 11.92 5.73 -15.89
C PHE A 97 12.81 6.52 -14.91
N ASP A 98 12.24 6.99 -13.82
CA ASP A 98 12.95 7.69 -12.77
C ASP A 98 13.08 6.78 -11.54
N ALA A 99 14.30 6.29 -11.30
CA ALA A 99 14.60 5.37 -10.20
C ALA A 99 14.33 5.96 -8.80
N GLU A 100 14.09 7.28 -8.70
CA GLU A 100 13.76 7.96 -7.45
C GLU A 100 12.25 8.11 -7.25
N LYS A 101 11.44 8.05 -8.31
CA LYS A 101 9.98 8.27 -8.25
C LYS A 101 9.19 7.02 -7.89
N ILE A 102 9.62 5.86 -8.33
CA ILE A 102 8.97 4.58 -8.05
C ILE A 102 10.02 3.59 -7.54
N VAL A 103 9.97 3.26 -6.26
CA VAL A 103 10.94 2.38 -5.59
C VAL A 103 10.31 1.19 -4.88
N SER A 104 8.97 1.17 -4.74
CA SER A 104 8.25 0.17 -3.94
C SER A 104 7.24 -0.68 -4.69
N ILE A 105 7.08 -0.44 -5.99
CA ILE A 105 6.26 -1.23 -6.93
C ILE A 105 7.02 -1.40 -8.25
N ASP A 106 6.69 -2.42 -9.05
CA ASP A 106 7.26 -2.59 -10.39
C ASP A 106 6.52 -1.69 -11.40
N PRO A 107 7.19 -0.68 -12.01
CA PRO A 107 6.54 0.15 -13.02
C PRO A 107 5.92 -0.65 -14.18
N PHE A 108 6.56 -1.74 -14.59
CA PHE A 108 6.07 -2.60 -15.68
C PHE A 108 5.15 -3.75 -15.21
N GLY A 109 4.82 -3.79 -13.93
CA GLY A 109 4.09 -4.89 -13.31
C GLY A 109 2.73 -5.24 -13.93
N ALA A 110 2.08 -4.30 -14.63
CA ALA A 110 0.80 -4.52 -15.31
C ALA A 110 0.95 -5.07 -16.74
N VAL A 111 2.09 -4.85 -17.40
CA VAL A 111 2.29 -5.10 -18.83
C VAL A 111 3.37 -6.13 -19.11
N VAL A 112 3.73 -6.94 -18.12
CA VAL A 112 4.83 -7.93 -18.23
C VAL A 112 4.64 -8.92 -19.38
N ASN A 113 3.39 -9.30 -19.69
CA ASN A 113 3.07 -10.21 -20.78
C ASN A 113 3.42 -9.66 -22.17
N ASP A 114 3.38 -8.34 -22.33
CA ASP A 114 3.67 -7.68 -23.59
C ASP A 114 5.16 -7.30 -23.68
N VAL A 115 5.69 -6.67 -22.61
CA VAL A 115 7.07 -6.12 -22.62
C VAL A 115 8.15 -7.18 -22.46
N PHE A 116 7.85 -8.32 -21.81
CA PHE A 116 8.80 -9.41 -21.58
C PHE A 116 8.44 -10.70 -22.32
N ARG A 117 7.72 -10.61 -23.45
CA ARG A 117 7.23 -11.76 -24.22
C ARG A 117 8.33 -12.74 -24.63
N ASP A 118 9.52 -12.27 -24.96
CA ASP A 118 10.61 -13.13 -25.39
C ASP A 118 11.18 -13.96 -24.22
N TYR A 119 11.19 -13.42 -23.01
CA TYR A 119 11.58 -14.19 -21.81
C TYR A 119 10.62 -15.35 -21.52
N TYR A 120 9.32 -15.22 -21.83
CA TYR A 120 8.38 -16.33 -21.71
C TYR A 120 8.73 -17.48 -22.66
N LYS A 121 9.16 -17.16 -23.89
CA LYS A 121 9.61 -18.17 -24.88
C LYS A 121 10.84 -18.93 -24.38
N ASP A 122 11.70 -18.25 -23.62
CA ASP A 122 12.91 -18.81 -23.00
C ASP A 122 12.61 -19.54 -21.67
N GLY A 123 11.33 -19.68 -21.31
CA GLY A 123 10.87 -20.43 -20.15
C GLY A 123 11.05 -19.71 -18.82
N TYR A 124 11.07 -18.38 -18.82
CA TYR A 124 11.00 -17.60 -17.59
C TYR A 124 9.55 -17.50 -17.09
N ASP A 125 9.31 -17.82 -15.84
CA ASP A 125 8.01 -17.63 -15.18
C ASP A 125 7.95 -16.22 -14.58
N ILE A 126 7.53 -15.26 -15.40
CA ILE A 126 7.35 -13.87 -15.02
C ILE A 126 5.87 -13.65 -14.73
N ARG A 127 5.57 -13.04 -13.58
CA ARG A 127 4.18 -12.82 -13.14
C ARG A 127 3.87 -11.33 -13.01
N PRO A 128 2.65 -10.90 -13.40
CA PRO A 128 2.20 -9.56 -13.12
C PRO A 128 2.22 -9.28 -11.61
N SER A 129 2.79 -8.14 -11.23
CA SER A 129 2.71 -7.61 -9.86
C SER A 129 1.66 -6.50 -9.74
N ILE A 130 1.07 -6.09 -10.87
CA ILE A 130 -0.02 -5.11 -10.95
C ILE A 130 -1.10 -5.70 -11.85
N ALA A 131 -2.35 -5.60 -11.40
CA ALA A 131 -3.52 -6.05 -12.17
C ALA A 131 -4.58 -4.94 -12.20
N VAL A 132 -5.17 -4.73 -13.38
CA VAL A 132 -6.19 -3.70 -13.62
C VAL A 132 -7.50 -4.35 -14.02
N THR A 133 -8.59 -4.04 -13.30
CA THR A 133 -9.94 -4.54 -13.59
C THR A 133 -11.00 -3.47 -13.37
N LYS A 134 -12.24 -3.76 -13.72
CA LYS A 134 -13.41 -2.94 -13.36
C LYS A 134 -14.18 -3.56 -12.19
N ALA A 135 -14.86 -2.73 -11.43
CA ALA A 135 -15.72 -3.14 -10.35
C ALA A 135 -16.89 -2.18 -10.16
N HIS A 136 -17.92 -2.66 -9.45
CA HIS A 136 -18.99 -1.84 -8.91
C HIS A 136 -18.83 -1.81 -7.39
N LEU A 137 -18.80 -0.62 -6.82
CA LEU A 137 -18.89 -0.41 -5.38
C LEU A 137 -20.36 -0.22 -5.03
N ASN A 138 -20.81 -0.84 -3.95
CA ASN A 138 -22.14 -0.61 -3.41
C ASN A 138 -22.01 -0.49 -1.89
N MET A 139 -22.27 0.72 -1.38
CA MET A 139 -22.14 1.05 0.05
C MET A 139 -23.43 1.74 0.52
N PRO A 140 -23.97 1.36 1.69
CA PRO A 140 -25.17 1.98 2.23
C PRO A 140 -25.10 3.51 2.29
N GLU A 141 -23.93 4.05 2.60
CA GLU A 141 -23.71 5.50 2.70
C GLU A 141 -23.87 6.24 1.38
N LEU A 142 -23.63 5.58 0.23
CA LEU A 142 -23.85 6.18 -1.08
C LEU A 142 -25.36 6.34 -1.36
N HIS A 143 -26.18 5.36 -0.90
CA HIS A 143 -27.64 5.51 -0.95
C HIS A 143 -28.10 6.70 -0.10
N THR A 144 -27.62 6.78 1.15
CA THR A 144 -27.92 7.90 2.04
C THR A 144 -27.48 9.24 1.42
N ALA A 145 -26.30 9.29 0.80
CA ALA A 145 -25.83 10.50 0.14
C ALA A 145 -26.70 10.92 -1.06
N ILE A 146 -27.30 9.97 -1.78
CA ILE A 146 -28.26 10.23 -2.85
C ILE A 146 -29.58 10.75 -2.26
N GLU A 147 -30.13 10.09 -1.25
CA GLU A 147 -31.37 10.47 -0.58
C GLU A 147 -31.30 11.87 0.04
N GLU A 148 -30.16 12.23 0.61
CA GLU A 148 -29.88 13.55 1.19
C GLU A 148 -29.49 14.62 0.13
N GLY A 149 -29.36 14.24 -1.13
CA GLY A 149 -28.99 15.14 -2.23
C GLY A 149 -27.52 15.56 -2.25
N ARG A 150 -26.65 14.91 -1.46
CA ARG A 150 -25.20 15.14 -1.48
C ARG A 150 -24.52 14.56 -2.73
N LEU A 151 -25.08 13.49 -3.28
CA LEU A 151 -24.70 12.92 -4.57
C LEU A 151 -25.90 12.86 -5.50
N LYS A 152 -25.65 12.97 -6.81
CA LYS A 152 -26.68 12.86 -7.83
C LYS A 152 -26.30 11.75 -8.83
N PRO A 153 -27.14 10.73 -8.99
CA PRO A 153 -26.91 9.71 -10.01
C PRO A 153 -26.83 10.32 -11.42
N ASP A 154 -25.90 9.80 -12.22
CA ASP A 154 -25.68 10.18 -13.62
C ASP A 154 -25.91 9.01 -14.60
N GLY A 155 -26.13 7.80 -14.04
CA GLY A 155 -26.36 6.58 -14.80
C GLY A 155 -25.10 5.85 -15.24
N ASP A 156 -23.94 6.52 -15.29
CA ASP A 156 -22.66 5.97 -15.72
C ASP A 156 -21.73 5.68 -14.55
N LEU A 157 -21.26 6.72 -13.86
CA LEU A 157 -20.38 6.58 -12.71
C LEU A 157 -21.15 6.16 -11.45
N LEU A 158 -22.25 6.85 -11.18
CA LEU A 158 -23.14 6.59 -10.06
C LEU A 158 -24.55 6.29 -10.56
N ARG A 159 -25.06 5.10 -10.24
CA ARG A 159 -26.40 4.65 -10.61
C ARG A 159 -27.43 5.00 -9.54
N ASP A 160 -28.72 5.01 -9.92
CA ASP A 160 -29.84 5.29 -9.01
C ASP A 160 -29.90 4.31 -7.82
N ASN A 161 -29.41 3.09 -8.00
CA ASN A 161 -29.34 2.07 -6.96
C ASN A 161 -28.09 2.19 -6.05
N GLY A 162 -27.36 3.31 -6.11
CA GLY A 162 -26.17 3.55 -5.31
C GLY A 162 -24.91 2.79 -5.75
N GLU A 163 -24.97 2.03 -6.84
CA GLU A 163 -23.77 1.42 -7.41
C GLU A 163 -22.87 2.49 -8.04
N CYS A 164 -21.59 2.44 -7.70
CA CYS A 164 -20.54 3.28 -8.27
C CYS A 164 -19.57 2.45 -9.11
N CYS A 165 -19.45 2.76 -10.40
CA CYS A 165 -18.55 2.07 -11.32
C CYS A 165 -17.13 2.62 -11.20
N VAL A 166 -16.14 1.74 -11.01
CA VAL A 166 -14.74 2.14 -10.82
C VAL A 166 -13.78 1.26 -11.62
N THR A 167 -12.65 1.83 -12.00
CA THR A 167 -11.48 1.04 -12.39
C THR A 167 -10.67 0.73 -11.13
N LYS A 168 -10.29 -0.54 -10.97
CA LYS A 168 -9.55 -1.05 -9.80
C LYS A 168 -8.17 -1.51 -10.22
N ILE A 169 -7.15 -1.11 -9.46
CA ILE A 169 -5.77 -1.49 -9.69
C ILE A 169 -5.20 -2.08 -8.43
N SER A 170 -4.73 -3.32 -8.48
CA SER A 170 -4.03 -3.95 -7.36
C SER A 170 -2.53 -3.92 -7.61
N PHE A 171 -1.76 -3.52 -6.60
CA PHE A 171 -0.30 -3.46 -6.63
C PHE A 171 0.27 -4.40 -5.59
N GLU A 172 1.17 -5.30 -6.00
CA GLU A 172 2.04 -6.04 -5.10
C GLU A 172 3.32 -5.25 -4.82
N PRO A 173 3.88 -5.35 -3.61
CA PRO A 173 5.14 -4.69 -3.28
C PRO A 173 6.31 -5.30 -4.07
N VAL A 174 7.08 -4.43 -4.72
CA VAL A 174 8.35 -4.76 -5.39
C VAL A 174 9.33 -3.66 -5.03
N TRP A 175 10.24 -3.92 -4.10
CA TRP A 175 11.14 -2.91 -3.57
C TRP A 175 12.49 -2.89 -4.29
N TYR A 176 12.83 -1.78 -4.88
CA TYR A 176 14.19 -1.48 -5.33
C TYR A 176 14.98 -0.99 -4.12
N LEU A 177 15.81 -1.87 -3.54
CA LEU A 177 16.49 -1.64 -2.25
C LEU A 177 17.34 -0.37 -2.21
N PRO A 178 18.17 -0.04 -3.24
CA PRO A 178 18.90 1.22 -3.25
C PRO A 178 17.98 2.44 -3.16
N GLY A 179 16.88 2.46 -3.92
CA GLY A 179 15.90 3.54 -3.91
C GLY A 179 15.14 3.64 -2.59
N VAL A 180 14.79 2.50 -1.99
CA VAL A 180 14.17 2.48 -0.65
C VAL A 180 15.14 3.02 0.40
N ALA A 181 16.41 2.62 0.37
CA ALA A 181 17.43 3.12 1.29
C ALA A 181 17.58 4.65 1.17
N GLN A 182 17.66 5.16 -0.06
CA GLN A 182 17.71 6.60 -0.33
C GLN A 182 16.46 7.33 0.21
N ARG A 183 15.25 6.77 -0.02
CA ARG A 183 13.98 7.32 0.50
C ARG A 183 13.97 7.45 2.02
N PHE A 184 14.59 6.52 2.73
CA PHE A 184 14.69 6.52 4.20
C PHE A 184 15.96 7.18 4.72
N GLU A 185 16.83 7.70 3.84
CA GLU A 185 18.08 8.39 4.20
C GLU A 185 18.99 7.49 5.05
N VAL A 186 19.09 6.21 4.67
CA VAL A 186 19.94 5.20 5.32
C VAL A 186 20.84 4.52 4.30
N GLU A 187 22.01 4.07 4.73
CA GLU A 187 22.88 3.24 3.91
C GLU A 187 22.18 1.92 3.53
N GLU A 188 22.27 1.51 2.26
CA GLU A 188 21.63 0.29 1.77
C GLU A 188 22.08 -0.96 2.54
N SER A 189 23.37 -1.06 2.85
CA SER A 189 23.92 -2.16 3.65
C SER A 189 23.29 -2.25 5.02
N LYS A 190 23.05 -1.09 5.67
CA LYS A 190 22.37 -1.00 6.95
C LYS A 190 20.90 -1.40 6.83
N LEU A 191 20.19 -0.92 5.78
CA LEU A 191 18.81 -1.31 5.52
C LEU A 191 18.68 -2.83 5.36
N ARG A 192 19.53 -3.44 4.53
CA ARG A 192 19.55 -4.89 4.30
C ARG A 192 19.80 -5.69 5.57
N HIS A 193 20.77 -5.27 6.36
CA HIS A 193 21.11 -5.91 7.63
C HIS A 193 19.94 -5.87 8.62
N ILE A 194 19.32 -4.70 8.82
CA ILE A 194 18.16 -4.53 9.70
C ILE A 194 16.95 -5.34 9.20
N LEU A 195 16.67 -5.33 7.88
CA LEU A 195 15.61 -6.16 7.31
C LEU A 195 15.87 -7.65 7.59
N PHE A 196 17.10 -8.14 7.43
CA PHE A 196 17.47 -9.51 7.74
C PHE A 196 17.25 -9.84 9.23
N GLU A 197 17.78 -9.03 10.13
CA GLU A 197 17.67 -9.26 11.59
C GLU A 197 16.21 -9.19 12.07
N GLN A 198 15.48 -8.16 11.69
CA GLN A 198 14.12 -7.93 12.19
C GLN A 198 13.07 -8.86 11.57
N THR A 199 13.42 -9.56 10.49
CA THR A 199 12.61 -10.67 9.97
C THR A 199 13.04 -12.05 10.50
N GLY A 200 13.91 -12.10 11.49
CA GLY A 200 14.40 -13.36 12.06
C GLY A 200 15.24 -14.18 11.08
N GLY A 201 15.92 -13.53 10.14
CA GLY A 201 16.74 -14.19 9.13
C GLY A 201 15.95 -14.84 8.00
N MET A 202 14.68 -14.45 7.79
CA MET A 202 13.79 -15.05 6.77
C MET A 202 14.35 -14.94 5.34
N PHE A 203 15.14 -13.88 5.07
CA PHE A 203 15.70 -13.61 3.74
C PHE A 203 17.22 -13.44 3.84
N PRO A 204 18.00 -14.56 3.90
CA PRO A 204 19.45 -14.48 4.01
C PRO A 204 20.13 -13.79 2.81
N GLU A 205 19.46 -13.77 1.65
CA GLU A 205 19.93 -13.08 0.45
C GLU A 205 20.12 -11.59 0.65
N LEU A 206 19.38 -10.97 1.58
CA LEU A 206 19.57 -9.56 1.92
C LEU A 206 21.02 -9.22 2.27
N VAL A 207 21.72 -10.17 2.92
CA VAL A 207 23.10 -9.99 3.36
C VAL A 207 24.12 -10.83 2.56
N THR A 208 23.68 -11.87 1.84
CA THR A 208 24.58 -12.76 1.10
C THR A 208 24.59 -12.52 -0.40
N ARG A 209 23.59 -11.80 -0.94
CA ARG A 209 23.41 -11.56 -2.38
C ARG A 209 23.24 -10.06 -2.64
N VAL A 210 24.35 -9.33 -2.47
CA VAL A 210 24.38 -7.87 -2.71
C VAL A 210 24.21 -7.51 -4.19
N ASP A 211 24.36 -8.47 -5.08
CA ASP A 211 24.07 -8.38 -6.51
C ASP A 211 22.56 -8.31 -6.83
N LEU A 212 21.71 -8.81 -5.91
CA LEU A 212 20.25 -8.72 -6.05
C LEU A 212 19.74 -7.45 -5.35
N ASN A 213 19.32 -6.49 -6.12
CA ASN A 213 18.89 -5.18 -5.62
C ASN A 213 17.35 -4.99 -5.58
N VAL A 214 16.58 -6.02 -5.92
CA VAL A 214 15.12 -6.03 -5.81
C VAL A 214 14.66 -7.05 -4.78
N PHE A 215 13.77 -6.61 -3.90
CA PHE A 215 13.17 -7.41 -2.82
C PHE A 215 11.65 -7.44 -2.93
N LEU A 216 11.07 -8.62 -2.81
CA LEU A 216 9.63 -8.85 -2.74
C LEU A 216 9.22 -9.05 -1.26
N PRO A 217 8.93 -8.00 -0.51
CA PRO A 217 8.66 -8.12 0.91
C PRO A 217 7.32 -8.80 1.19
N PRO A 218 7.19 -9.62 2.25
CA PRO A 218 5.95 -10.30 2.60
C PRO A 218 4.97 -9.37 3.34
N ILE A 219 4.65 -8.24 2.73
CA ILE A 219 3.71 -7.24 3.27
C ILE A 219 2.47 -7.12 2.40
N GLY A 220 1.40 -6.56 2.94
CA GLY A 220 0.20 -6.25 2.18
C GLY A 220 0.48 -5.21 1.09
N GLY A 221 -0.16 -5.40 -0.06
CA GLY A 221 -0.11 -4.47 -1.17
C GLY A 221 -1.05 -3.28 -0.99
N MET A 222 -1.36 -2.64 -2.10
CA MET A 222 -2.32 -1.54 -2.16
C MET A 222 -3.31 -1.73 -3.30
N THR A 223 -4.43 -1.01 -3.24
CA THR A 223 -5.41 -0.97 -4.32
C THR A 223 -5.76 0.47 -4.63
N ALA A 224 -5.66 0.89 -5.89
CA ALA A 224 -6.22 2.15 -6.34
C ALA A 224 -7.63 1.93 -6.90
N TYR A 225 -8.53 2.86 -6.60
CA TYR A 225 -9.87 2.96 -7.14
C TYR A 225 -9.96 4.27 -7.90
N LEU A 226 -10.26 4.20 -9.20
CA LEU A 226 -10.39 5.35 -10.08
C LEU A 226 -11.86 5.59 -10.39
N PHE A 227 -12.29 6.81 -10.19
CA PHE A 227 -13.65 7.30 -10.43
C PHE A 227 -13.64 8.18 -11.66
N GLY A 228 -14.46 7.86 -12.65
CA GLY A 228 -14.46 8.47 -13.97
C GLY A 228 -13.55 7.76 -14.97
N ASP A 229 -13.16 8.47 -16.04
CA ASP A 229 -12.31 7.90 -17.09
C ASP A 229 -10.85 7.75 -16.59
N PRO A 230 -10.32 6.50 -16.54
CA PRO A 230 -8.95 6.27 -16.10
C PRO A 230 -7.89 6.92 -17.00
N GLY A 231 -8.20 7.17 -18.28
CA GLY A 231 -7.31 7.87 -19.21
C GLY A 231 -7.12 9.34 -18.90
N MET A 232 -7.97 9.94 -18.08
CA MET A 232 -7.88 11.35 -17.71
C MET A 232 -6.99 11.61 -16.48
N VAL A 233 -6.69 10.59 -15.66
CA VAL A 233 -6.03 10.75 -14.35
C VAL A 233 -4.68 11.44 -14.43
N HIS A 234 -3.93 11.22 -15.52
CA HIS A 234 -2.60 11.80 -15.73
C HIS A 234 -2.60 13.09 -16.58
N GLN A 235 -3.76 13.53 -17.08
CA GLN A 235 -3.84 14.69 -17.95
C GLN A 235 -3.68 15.99 -17.13
N PRO A 236 -2.82 16.93 -17.57
CA PRO A 236 -2.54 18.16 -16.81
C PRO A 236 -3.76 19.05 -16.56
N GLU A 237 -4.75 19.03 -17.47
CA GLU A 237 -5.99 19.82 -17.39
C GLU A 237 -7.05 19.19 -16.48
N THR A 238 -6.96 17.90 -16.19
CA THR A 238 -7.94 17.20 -15.36
C THR A 238 -7.86 17.66 -13.91
N LYS A 239 -8.98 18.10 -13.37
CA LYS A 239 -9.11 18.37 -11.92
C LYS A 239 -9.16 17.04 -11.17
N LEU A 240 -8.19 16.81 -10.31
CA LEU A 240 -8.01 15.55 -9.64
C LEU A 240 -8.33 15.63 -8.14
N THR A 241 -9.27 14.79 -7.69
CA THR A 241 -9.58 14.59 -6.27
C THR A 241 -8.94 13.29 -5.80
N VAL A 242 -8.11 13.36 -4.76
CA VAL A 242 -7.36 12.19 -4.28
C VAL A 242 -7.54 11.99 -2.79
N ARG A 243 -7.71 10.72 -2.39
CA ARG A 243 -7.55 10.27 -1.01
C ARG A 243 -6.55 9.12 -0.94
N VAL A 244 -5.69 9.17 0.07
CA VAL A 244 -4.86 8.04 0.48
C VAL A 244 -5.36 7.50 1.81
N HIS A 245 -5.76 6.24 1.82
CA HIS A 245 -6.37 5.56 2.96
C HIS A 245 -5.50 4.40 3.44
N ASP A 246 -5.24 4.31 4.74
CA ASP A 246 -4.63 3.14 5.36
C ASP A 246 -5.74 2.26 5.96
N GLU A 247 -5.67 0.97 5.73
CA GLU A 247 -6.66 -0.02 6.17
C GLU A 247 -7.01 0.10 7.65
N CYS A 248 -8.29 -0.05 7.92
CA CYS A 248 -8.85 -0.22 9.25
C CYS A 248 -10.03 -1.19 9.17
N ASN A 249 -9.75 -2.49 9.22
CA ASN A 249 -10.74 -3.55 8.99
C ASN A 249 -12.01 -3.38 9.85
N GLY A 250 -11.85 -3.17 11.16
CA GLY A 250 -12.98 -3.00 12.06
C GLY A 250 -13.88 -1.81 11.73
N SER A 251 -13.32 -0.70 11.24
CA SER A 251 -14.09 0.48 10.84
C SER A 251 -14.57 0.36 9.40
N ASP A 252 -13.67 0.07 8.46
CA ASP A 252 -13.97 0.10 7.03
C ASP A 252 -15.00 -0.96 6.63
N VAL A 253 -14.92 -2.16 7.23
CA VAL A 253 -15.79 -3.30 6.90
C VAL A 253 -16.98 -3.42 7.87
N PHE A 254 -16.71 -3.28 9.17
CA PHE A 254 -17.71 -3.58 10.22
C PHE A 254 -18.29 -2.34 10.91
N GLY A 255 -17.93 -1.13 10.47
CA GLY A 255 -18.54 0.10 10.95
C GLY A 255 -18.20 0.46 12.40
N SER A 256 -17.06 -0.01 12.94
CA SER A 256 -16.62 0.42 14.28
C SER A 256 -16.41 1.93 14.31
N ASP A 257 -17.04 2.57 15.27
CA ASP A 257 -17.08 4.02 15.44
C ASP A 257 -15.99 4.58 16.40
N ILE A 258 -15.07 3.72 16.86
CA ILE A 258 -13.95 4.11 17.74
C ILE A 258 -12.91 4.98 17.03
N CYS A 259 -12.96 5.03 15.72
CA CYS A 259 -12.08 5.83 14.88
C CYS A 259 -12.84 6.42 13.67
N THR A 260 -12.18 7.33 12.95
CA THR A 260 -12.76 8.04 11.80
C THR A 260 -12.46 7.37 10.45
N CYS A 261 -11.94 6.14 10.41
CA CYS A 261 -11.45 5.55 9.17
C CYS A 261 -12.55 5.37 8.14
N ARG A 262 -13.67 4.67 8.47
CA ARG A 262 -14.80 4.51 7.54
C ARG A 262 -15.46 5.84 7.15
N PRO A 263 -15.80 6.74 8.06
CA PRO A 263 -16.34 8.06 7.69
C PRO A 263 -15.45 8.82 6.70
N TYR A 264 -14.14 8.79 6.92
CA TYR A 264 -13.19 9.40 5.99
C TYR A 264 -13.11 8.68 4.64
N LEU A 265 -13.23 7.34 4.62
CA LEU A 265 -13.24 6.57 3.38
C LEU A 265 -14.48 6.94 2.55
N VAL A 266 -15.65 6.93 3.18
CA VAL A 266 -16.94 7.31 2.54
C VAL A 266 -16.90 8.73 2.03
N HIS A 267 -16.50 9.69 2.88
CA HIS A 267 -16.37 11.09 2.47
C HIS A 267 -15.40 11.24 1.28
N GLY A 268 -14.28 10.51 1.29
CA GLY A 268 -13.35 10.50 0.16
C GLY A 268 -13.96 9.92 -1.12
N ILE A 269 -14.81 8.90 -1.03
CA ILE A 269 -15.55 8.35 -2.18
C ILE A 269 -16.52 9.40 -2.72
N GLU A 270 -17.33 10.04 -1.85
CA GLU A 270 -18.26 11.09 -2.25
C GLU A 270 -17.54 12.25 -2.96
N GLU A 271 -16.41 12.71 -2.42
CA GLU A 271 -15.59 13.76 -3.04
C GLU A 271 -15.04 13.32 -4.42
N CYS A 272 -14.57 12.08 -4.54
CA CYS A 272 -14.10 11.53 -5.81
C CYS A 272 -15.22 11.42 -6.84
N VAL A 273 -16.41 10.97 -6.44
CA VAL A 273 -17.59 10.91 -7.32
C VAL A 273 -17.95 12.33 -7.80
N ARG A 274 -18.10 13.31 -6.88
CA ARG A 274 -18.40 14.69 -7.24
C ARG A 274 -17.35 15.28 -8.18
N GLY A 275 -16.07 15.06 -7.91
CA GLY A 275 -14.97 15.53 -8.76
C GLY A 275 -15.02 14.96 -10.18
N ALA A 276 -15.30 13.68 -10.30
CA ALA A 276 -15.44 13.00 -11.59
C ALA A 276 -16.69 13.47 -12.36
N GLN A 277 -17.83 13.62 -11.69
CA GLN A 277 -19.07 14.14 -12.29
C GLN A 277 -18.96 15.60 -12.73
N ALA A 278 -18.04 16.36 -12.11
CA ALA A 278 -17.73 17.73 -12.54
C ALA A 278 -16.75 17.82 -13.72
N GLY A 279 -16.49 16.70 -14.41
CA GLY A 279 -15.58 16.60 -15.56
C GLY A 279 -14.11 16.41 -15.18
N GLY A 280 -13.83 16.09 -13.93
CA GLY A 280 -12.50 15.70 -13.44
C GLY A 280 -12.34 14.18 -13.28
N SER A 281 -11.49 13.77 -12.33
CA SER A 281 -11.31 12.37 -11.94
C SER A 281 -11.11 12.24 -10.43
N GLY A 282 -11.49 11.08 -9.88
CA GLY A 282 -11.25 10.74 -8.49
C GLY A 282 -10.30 9.56 -8.35
N VAL A 283 -9.44 9.57 -7.32
CA VAL A 283 -8.52 8.47 -7.01
C VAL A 283 -8.50 8.20 -5.52
N ILE A 284 -8.75 6.95 -5.13
CA ILE A 284 -8.51 6.49 -3.76
C ILE A 284 -7.42 5.42 -3.81
N VAL A 285 -6.31 5.62 -3.08
CA VAL A 285 -5.29 4.61 -2.86
C VAL A 285 -5.46 4.02 -1.48
N TYR A 286 -5.80 2.73 -1.42
CA TYR A 286 -6.07 1.97 -0.19
C TYR A 286 -4.89 1.06 0.13
N PHE A 287 -4.23 1.29 1.26
CA PHE A 287 -3.06 0.53 1.71
C PHE A 287 -3.43 -0.50 2.77
N ARG A 288 -2.91 -1.72 2.63
CA ARG A 288 -3.01 -2.79 3.63
C ARG A 288 -2.01 -2.57 4.77
N LYS A 289 -2.30 -1.61 5.65
CA LYS A 289 -1.42 -1.20 6.77
C LYS A 289 -2.22 -1.06 8.07
N GLU A 290 -2.90 -2.12 8.47
CA GLU A 290 -3.75 -2.15 9.66
C GLU A 290 -3.05 -1.61 10.91
N GLY A 291 -3.79 -0.84 11.70
CA GLY A 291 -3.33 -0.34 12.99
C GLY A 291 -2.05 0.50 12.93
N ARG A 292 -1.93 1.43 11.98
CA ARG A 292 -0.73 2.27 11.73
C ARG A 292 0.52 1.43 11.41
N ALA A 293 0.34 0.32 10.71
CA ALA A 293 1.33 -0.70 10.41
C ALA A 293 1.89 -1.43 11.65
N LEU A 294 1.21 -1.33 12.80
CA LEU A 294 1.52 -2.08 14.02
C LEU A 294 0.82 -3.45 14.07
N GLY A 295 -0.18 -3.63 13.22
CA GLY A 295 -1.05 -4.80 13.19
C GLY A 295 -2.27 -4.69 14.12
N GLU A 296 -3.30 -5.50 13.85
CA GLU A 296 -4.60 -5.42 14.54
C GLU A 296 -4.52 -5.80 16.02
N VAL A 297 -3.69 -6.81 16.36
CA VAL A 297 -3.49 -7.22 17.76
C VAL A 297 -2.95 -6.04 18.58
N THR A 298 -1.90 -5.38 18.12
CA THR A 298 -1.32 -4.22 18.81
C THR A 298 -2.34 -3.09 18.91
N LYS A 299 -3.09 -2.81 17.86
CA LYS A 299 -4.17 -1.82 17.84
C LYS A 299 -5.22 -2.11 18.92
N PHE A 300 -5.63 -3.36 19.10
CA PHE A 300 -6.61 -3.73 20.15
C PHE A 300 -6.03 -3.59 21.54
N LEU A 301 -4.76 -3.91 21.75
CA LEU A 301 -4.08 -3.64 23.02
C LEU A 301 -4.05 -2.15 23.34
N VAL A 302 -3.79 -1.30 22.36
CA VAL A 302 -3.86 0.17 22.50
C VAL A 302 -5.28 0.61 22.88
N TYR A 303 -6.32 0.08 22.22
CA TYR A 303 -7.72 0.39 22.56
C TYR A 303 -8.04 0.00 24.01
N ASN A 304 -7.61 -1.19 24.45
CA ASN A 304 -7.80 -1.64 25.82
C ASN A 304 -7.08 -0.72 26.82
N ALA A 305 -5.83 -0.33 26.54
CA ALA A 305 -5.08 0.58 27.38
C ALA A 305 -5.75 1.97 27.50
N ARG A 306 -6.27 2.50 26.37
CA ARG A 306 -7.02 3.76 26.36
C ARG A 306 -8.33 3.67 27.16
N LYS A 307 -9.14 2.66 26.88
CA LYS A 307 -10.48 2.51 27.50
C LYS A 307 -10.45 2.16 28.99
N ARG A 308 -9.41 1.44 29.44
CA ARG A 308 -9.29 0.96 30.85
C ARG A 308 -8.43 1.85 31.75
N GLN A 309 -7.78 2.86 31.20
CA GLN A 309 -6.97 3.77 32.04
C GLN A 309 -7.84 4.57 33.01
N LYS A 310 -7.21 5.10 34.07
CA LYS A 310 -7.88 5.98 35.04
C LYS A 310 -8.41 7.23 34.32
N GLY A 311 -9.70 7.48 34.42
CA GLY A 311 -10.39 8.57 33.71
C GLY A 311 -10.98 8.18 32.36
N GLY A 312 -10.77 6.94 31.88
CA GLY A 312 -11.30 6.43 30.60
C GLY A 312 -10.50 6.88 29.40
N ASP A 313 -11.10 6.71 28.22
CA ASP A 313 -10.49 7.09 26.93
C ASP A 313 -10.51 8.62 26.77
N ARG A 314 -9.35 9.25 26.70
CA ARG A 314 -9.18 10.71 26.65
C ARG A 314 -8.29 11.12 25.48
N ALA A 315 -8.63 12.23 24.83
CA ALA A 315 -7.89 12.74 23.68
C ALA A 315 -6.43 13.09 24.03
N GLU A 316 -6.18 13.67 25.20
CA GLU A 316 -4.84 14.05 25.68
C GLU A 316 -3.86 12.86 25.80
N GLU A 317 -4.39 11.65 26.04
CA GLU A 317 -3.61 10.42 26.25
C GLU A 317 -3.51 9.53 25.01
N TYR A 318 -4.15 9.93 23.90
CA TYR A 318 -4.34 9.09 22.72
C TYR A 318 -3.02 8.55 22.15
N PHE A 319 -2.07 9.43 21.85
CA PHE A 319 -0.78 9.06 21.30
C PHE A 319 0.15 8.42 22.32
N ALA A 320 0.13 8.90 23.57
CA ALA A 320 0.91 8.34 24.66
C ALA A 320 0.58 6.85 24.91
N ARG A 321 -0.71 6.45 24.80
CA ARG A 321 -1.08 5.05 24.94
C ARG A 321 -0.61 4.19 23.77
N THR A 322 -0.59 4.72 22.55
CA THR A 322 -0.03 4.02 21.40
C THR A 322 1.46 3.78 21.58
N GLU A 323 2.20 4.82 21.96
CA GLU A 323 3.65 4.75 22.18
C GLU A 323 4.03 3.82 23.33
N CYS A 324 3.25 3.84 24.43
CA CYS A 324 3.46 2.95 25.57
C CYS A 324 3.37 1.45 25.19
N ILE A 325 2.47 1.09 24.27
CA ILE A 325 2.30 -0.31 23.84
C ILE A 325 3.27 -0.69 22.73
N ALA A 326 3.49 0.20 21.76
CA ALA A 326 4.19 -0.11 20.51
C ALA A 326 5.62 0.44 20.45
N GLY A 327 6.03 1.28 21.39
CA GLY A 327 7.32 1.98 21.36
C GLY A 327 7.39 3.13 20.35
N VAL A 328 6.32 3.35 19.59
CA VAL A 328 6.21 4.35 18.52
C VAL A 328 4.74 4.70 18.29
N GLN A 329 4.47 5.90 17.81
CA GLN A 329 3.09 6.33 17.52
C GLN A 329 2.57 5.85 16.18
N ASP A 330 3.45 5.65 15.20
CA ASP A 330 3.09 5.32 13.81
C ASP A 330 4.28 4.68 13.07
N MET A 331 4.07 3.57 12.37
CA MET A 331 5.09 2.90 11.53
C MET A 331 4.70 2.84 10.06
N ARG A 332 3.73 3.63 9.60
CA ARG A 332 3.33 3.62 8.20
C ARG A 332 4.43 4.17 7.30
N PHE A 333 4.69 3.51 6.20
CA PHE A 333 5.71 3.91 5.23
C PHE A 333 5.19 5.01 4.30
N GLN A 334 4.90 6.21 4.84
CA GLN A 334 4.35 7.31 4.06
C GLN A 334 5.31 7.77 2.94
N ARG A 335 6.63 7.59 3.12
CA ARG A 335 7.64 7.90 2.11
C ARG A 335 7.56 7.03 0.84
N LEU A 336 6.95 5.84 0.91
CA LEU A 336 6.73 4.94 -0.24
C LEU A 336 5.34 5.12 -0.88
N MET A 337 4.45 5.86 -0.21
CA MET A 337 3.07 6.02 -0.64
C MET A 337 2.92 6.77 -1.98
N PRO A 338 3.73 7.75 -2.34
CA PRO A 338 3.63 8.46 -3.62
C PRO A 338 3.85 7.58 -4.86
N ASP A 339 4.49 6.41 -4.71
CA ASP A 339 4.82 5.54 -5.85
C ASP A 339 3.60 5.15 -6.68
N ALA A 340 2.47 4.83 -6.04
CA ALA A 340 1.22 4.52 -6.75
C ALA A 340 0.68 5.72 -7.53
N LEU A 341 0.85 6.93 -7.01
CA LEU A 341 0.45 8.16 -7.69
C LEU A 341 1.37 8.43 -8.88
N HIS A 342 2.69 8.25 -8.72
CA HIS A 342 3.65 8.34 -9.81
C HIS A 342 3.41 7.28 -10.89
N TRP A 343 3.02 6.06 -10.50
CA TRP A 343 2.69 5.02 -11.46
C TRP A 343 1.49 5.40 -12.33
N LEU A 344 0.51 6.10 -11.77
CA LEU A 344 -0.63 6.67 -12.48
C LEU A 344 -0.30 7.93 -13.30
N GLY A 345 0.96 8.40 -13.30
CA GLY A 345 1.38 9.61 -14.00
C GLY A 345 0.94 10.91 -13.33
N ILE A 346 0.46 10.86 -12.08
CA ILE A 346 -0.03 12.03 -11.36
C ILE A 346 1.13 12.95 -10.97
N THR A 347 1.03 14.22 -11.34
CA THR A 347 1.99 15.29 -10.98
C THR A 347 1.33 16.38 -10.15
N ARG A 348 0.00 16.44 -10.13
CA ARG A 348 -0.77 17.45 -9.41
C ARG A 348 -2.07 16.85 -8.85
N ILE A 349 -2.45 17.28 -7.68
CA ILE A 349 -3.72 16.96 -7.01
C ILE A 349 -4.42 18.29 -6.73
N ASP A 350 -5.64 18.47 -7.27
CA ASP A 350 -6.41 19.69 -7.03
C ASP A 350 -7.07 19.66 -5.64
N ARG A 351 -7.63 18.51 -5.24
CA ARG A 351 -8.27 18.33 -3.94
C ARG A 351 -7.76 17.07 -3.24
N PHE A 352 -7.05 17.24 -2.14
CA PHE A 352 -6.52 16.14 -1.33
C PHE A 352 -7.36 15.92 -0.08
N VAL A 353 -8.17 14.86 -0.06
CA VAL A 353 -9.10 14.56 1.03
C VAL A 353 -8.35 13.87 2.18
N SER A 354 -7.69 14.68 3.00
CA SER A 354 -6.89 14.22 4.13
C SER A 354 -6.51 15.33 5.09
N MET A 355 -6.61 15.06 6.39
CA MET A 355 -6.03 15.92 7.43
C MET A 355 -4.59 15.52 7.81
N SER A 356 -4.04 14.43 7.28
CA SER A 356 -2.70 13.93 7.64
C SER A 356 -1.58 14.77 7.03
N SER A 357 -0.83 15.49 7.86
CA SER A 357 0.36 16.24 7.44
C SER A 357 1.46 15.31 6.94
N MET A 358 1.66 14.14 7.57
CA MET A 358 2.65 13.16 7.10
C MET A 358 2.40 12.68 5.66
N LYS A 359 1.13 12.50 5.28
CA LYS A 359 0.76 12.11 3.90
C LYS A 359 0.96 13.26 2.93
N TYR A 360 0.53 14.45 3.32
CA TYR A 360 0.72 15.67 2.54
C TYR A 360 2.21 15.92 2.27
N ASP A 361 3.02 15.93 3.32
CA ASP A 361 4.47 16.18 3.21
C ASP A 361 5.18 15.14 2.34
N ALA A 362 4.78 13.84 2.44
CA ALA A 362 5.32 12.80 1.60
C ALA A 362 4.99 13.01 0.10
N ILE A 363 3.75 13.38 -0.22
CA ILE A 363 3.32 13.63 -1.60
C ILE A 363 4.08 14.82 -2.19
N VAL A 364 4.12 15.94 -1.47
CA VAL A 364 4.78 17.17 -1.92
C VAL A 364 6.30 16.97 -2.02
N ARG A 365 6.92 16.31 -1.04
CA ARG A 365 8.37 16.03 -1.04
C ARG A 365 8.82 15.27 -2.28
N TYR A 366 7.99 14.35 -2.80
CA TYR A 366 8.33 13.56 -3.99
C TYR A 366 7.80 14.17 -5.29
N GLY A 367 7.43 15.46 -5.27
CA GLY A 367 7.22 16.28 -6.44
C GLY A 367 5.82 16.23 -7.04
N ILE A 368 4.81 15.90 -6.23
CA ILE A 368 3.40 16.02 -6.61
C ILE A 368 2.82 17.27 -5.93
N GLU A 369 2.32 18.21 -6.73
CA GLU A 369 1.68 19.43 -6.23
C GLU A 369 0.32 19.10 -5.60
N ILE A 370 0.00 19.71 -4.45
CA ILE A 370 -1.35 19.68 -3.86
C ILE A 370 -1.86 21.12 -3.74
N LYS A 371 -2.99 21.42 -4.39
CA LYS A 371 -3.59 22.77 -4.36
C LYS A 371 -4.44 23.02 -3.14
N GLU A 372 -5.28 22.05 -2.78
CA GLU A 372 -6.24 22.18 -1.69
C GLU A 372 -6.23 20.93 -0.83
N ARG A 373 -6.36 21.11 0.49
CA ARG A 373 -6.60 20.00 1.44
C ARG A 373 -8.06 20.06 1.88
N VAL A 374 -8.68 18.88 1.93
CA VAL A 374 -10.09 18.74 2.34
C VAL A 374 -10.15 17.89 3.60
N ARG A 375 -10.69 18.45 4.68
CA ARG A 375 -10.96 17.70 5.92
C ARG A 375 -12.35 17.05 5.86
N ILE A 376 -12.60 16.09 6.74
CA ILE A 376 -13.95 15.56 6.94
C ILE A 376 -14.81 16.62 7.65
N PRO A 377 -16.06 16.82 7.22
CA PRO A 377 -17.02 17.62 7.96
C PRO A 377 -17.28 17.07 9.36
N ASP A 378 -17.45 17.95 10.35
CA ASP A 378 -17.60 17.54 11.76
C ASP A 378 -18.87 16.70 12.00
N GLU A 379 -19.92 16.94 11.22
CA GLU A 379 -21.18 16.17 11.28
C GLU A 379 -21.03 14.73 10.82
N LEU A 380 -19.99 14.40 10.08
CA LEU A 380 -19.68 13.03 9.65
C LEU A 380 -18.76 12.29 10.63
N VAL A 381 -18.30 12.95 11.69
CA VAL A 381 -17.43 12.33 12.72
C VAL A 381 -18.30 11.65 13.78
N PRO A 382 -18.20 10.32 13.97
CA PRO A 382 -18.91 9.63 15.02
C PRO A 382 -18.52 10.14 16.41
N GLU A 383 -19.45 10.15 17.35
CA GLU A 383 -19.25 10.67 18.71
C GLU A 383 -18.04 10.03 19.42
N ASP A 384 -17.90 8.70 19.35
CA ASP A 384 -16.79 7.98 20.00
C ASP A 384 -15.44 8.24 19.32
N ALA A 385 -15.44 8.61 18.05
CA ALA A 385 -14.26 8.95 17.27
C ALA A 385 -13.77 10.40 17.50
N LYS A 386 -14.55 11.24 18.21
CA LYS A 386 -14.15 12.60 18.52
C LYS A 386 -12.84 12.66 19.31
N VAL A 387 -12.61 11.69 20.21
CA VAL A 387 -11.33 11.53 20.92
C VAL A 387 -10.14 11.47 19.96
N GLU A 388 -10.28 10.75 18.86
CA GLU A 388 -9.21 10.62 17.86
C GLU A 388 -9.02 11.92 17.08
N ILE A 389 -10.10 12.59 16.68
CA ILE A 389 -10.03 13.85 15.93
C ILE A 389 -9.36 14.93 16.78
N ASP A 390 -9.83 15.15 18.01
CA ASP A 390 -9.27 16.16 18.89
C ASP A 390 -7.79 15.91 19.19
N ALA A 391 -7.41 14.65 19.44
CA ALA A 391 -6.01 14.28 19.63
C ALA A 391 -5.16 14.56 18.38
N LYS A 392 -5.70 14.30 17.17
CA LYS A 392 -5.00 14.58 15.91
C LYS A 392 -4.82 16.09 15.70
N LEU A 393 -5.84 16.88 15.93
CA LEU A 393 -5.80 18.33 15.78
C LEU A 393 -4.74 18.93 16.73
N ALA A 394 -4.75 18.52 17.98
CA ALA A 394 -3.74 18.95 18.96
C ALA A 394 -2.31 18.50 18.59
N ALA A 395 -2.16 17.39 17.86
CA ALA A 395 -0.88 16.89 17.34
C ALA A 395 -0.47 17.54 15.98
N GLY A 396 -1.13 18.62 15.55
CA GLY A 396 -0.77 19.37 14.35
C GLY A 396 -1.29 18.78 13.03
N TYR A 397 -2.34 17.97 13.07
CA TYR A 397 -3.05 17.58 11.84
C TYR A 397 -3.81 18.78 11.27
N TYR A 398 -3.95 18.80 9.96
CA TYR A 398 -4.54 19.92 9.24
C TYR A 398 -6.00 20.19 9.64
N THR A 399 -6.30 21.45 9.89
CA THR A 399 -7.66 22.00 10.05
C THR A 399 -7.71 23.45 9.55
N GLU A 400 -8.87 23.86 9.10
CA GLU A 400 -9.21 25.25 8.84
C GLU A 400 -9.93 25.88 10.04
N GLY A 401 -10.30 25.05 11.02
CA GLY A 401 -10.97 25.46 12.24
C GLY A 401 -10.01 25.63 13.43
N GLU A 402 -10.59 25.77 14.61
CA GLU A 402 -9.83 25.91 15.85
C GLU A 402 -9.16 24.59 16.26
N VAL A 403 -7.98 24.70 16.87
CA VAL A 403 -7.28 23.56 17.47
C VAL A 403 -7.74 23.47 18.93
N PRO A 404 -8.20 22.29 19.40
CA PRO A 404 -8.65 22.13 20.79
C PRO A 404 -7.58 22.53 21.79
N ASP A 405 -7.96 23.31 22.79
CA ASP A 405 -7.10 23.64 23.90
C ASP A 405 -6.98 22.50 24.93
N SER A 406 -6.15 22.69 25.96
CA SER A 406 -5.92 21.65 26.99
C SER A 406 -7.19 21.32 27.78
N GLU A 407 -8.10 22.28 27.96
CA GLU A 407 -9.37 22.08 28.67
C GLU A 407 -10.33 21.25 27.82
N GLU A 408 -10.45 21.55 26.54
CA GLU A 408 -11.27 20.81 25.57
C GLU A 408 -10.77 19.38 25.39
N LEU A 409 -9.45 19.18 25.27
CA LEU A 409 -8.84 17.85 25.18
C LEU A 409 -9.14 17.00 26.43
N SER A 410 -9.14 17.61 27.61
CA SER A 410 -9.46 16.90 28.87
C SER A 410 -10.91 16.47 28.95
N LYS A 411 -11.83 17.21 28.28
CA LYS A 411 -13.28 16.93 28.21
C LYS A 411 -13.61 15.90 27.13
N ALA A 412 -12.81 15.79 26.06
CA ALA A 412 -13.03 14.85 24.98
C ALA A 412 -12.79 13.42 25.45
N LYS A 413 -13.88 12.67 25.68
CA LYS A 413 -13.86 11.32 26.22
C LYS A 413 -14.69 10.37 25.36
N GLY A 414 -14.15 9.20 25.09
CA GLY A 414 -14.88 8.13 24.44
C GLY A 414 -15.83 7.39 25.37
N ARG A 415 -16.76 6.64 24.79
CA ARG A 415 -17.72 5.83 25.53
C ARG A 415 -17.01 4.81 26.43
N LYS A 416 -17.59 4.57 27.59
CA LYS A 416 -17.16 3.47 28.47
C LYS A 416 -17.72 2.16 27.93
N PHE A 417 -16.89 1.14 27.82
CA PHE A 417 -17.40 -0.21 27.64
C PHE A 417 -18.06 -0.64 28.96
N LYS A 418 -19.31 -1.12 28.86
CA LYS A 418 -19.92 -1.80 29.99
C LYS A 418 -19.15 -3.10 30.21
N ALA A 419 -18.67 -3.32 31.43
CA ALA A 419 -18.01 -4.56 31.82
C ALA A 419 -19.02 -5.72 31.83
#